data_79864ce5b5b93aa13e46cd5b85d2b3c5
#
_entry.id   79864ce5b5b93aa13e46cd5b85d2b3c5
#
_cell.length_a   1.000
_cell.length_b   1.000
_cell.length_c   1.000
_cell.angle_alpha   90.00
_cell.angle_beta   90.00
_cell.angle_gamma   90.00
#
_symmetry.space_group_name_H-M   'P 1'
#
loop_
_entity.id
_entity.type
_entity.pdbx_description
1 polymer ?
#
loop_
_entity_poly.entity_id
_entity_poly.type
_entity_poly.pdbx_seq_one_letter_code
_entity_poly.pdbx_strand_id
1 'polypeptide(L)'
;ATDKETIAGGQAILSGNTELIDGAAVEKALYAMWMKCPKQIRKKSGLTFVMGWEAWDMYDQYITDKMVKYSENSEINRFRFKGKKIIPLVGVPEHTIVLGQFSTGMDSNLWMGVDYANDTEVLKVDRLQSNSELFFFQARMKMDVNIVRPAEIIVHTAYRQTPSDT
;
A
#
# COMPACT_ATOMS: atom_id res chain seq x y z
N ALA A 1 -19.39 10.81 -18.45
CA ALA A 1 -18.27 11.57 -17.88
C ALA A 1 -17.59 10.68 -16.86
N THR A 2 -16.42 10.18 -17.18
CA THR A 2 -15.61 9.36 -16.29
C THR A 2 -14.82 10.32 -15.42
N ASP A 3 -15.19 10.43 -14.15
CA ASP A 3 -14.42 11.14 -13.14
C ASP A 3 -13.09 10.41 -12.95
N LYS A 4 -12.10 10.82 -13.75
CA LYS A 4 -10.70 10.51 -13.52
C LYS A 4 -10.18 11.48 -12.47
N GLU A 5 -10.60 11.32 -11.25
CA GLU A 5 -9.93 11.99 -10.14
C GLU A 5 -8.63 11.26 -9.85
N THR A 6 -7.56 11.93 -10.11
CA THR A 6 -6.21 11.42 -10.10
C THR A 6 -5.55 11.75 -8.77
N ILE A 7 -5.20 10.71 -8.03
CA ILE A 7 -4.43 10.80 -6.79
C ILE A 7 -2.95 10.64 -7.16
N ALA A 8 -2.08 11.41 -6.52
CA ALA A 8 -0.63 11.44 -6.79
C ALA A 8 -0.27 11.81 -8.23
N GLY A 9 -0.28 13.10 -8.52
CA GLY A 9 0.21 13.64 -9.79
C GLY A 9 -0.62 13.30 -11.02
N GLY A 10 -1.88 12.97 -10.83
CA GLY A 10 -2.78 12.94 -11.95
C GLY A 10 -3.02 11.58 -12.62
N GLN A 11 -2.60 10.42 -12.08
CA GLN A 11 -2.59 9.19 -12.89
C GLN A 11 -3.13 7.90 -12.23
N ALA A 12 -3.33 7.84 -10.92
CA ALA A 12 -3.92 6.66 -10.28
C ALA A 12 -5.44 6.57 -10.54
N ILE A 13 -5.97 5.36 -10.58
CA ILE A 13 -7.40 5.12 -10.82
C ILE A 13 -8.13 5.16 -9.49
N LEU A 14 -9.03 6.13 -9.30
CA LEU A 14 -9.90 6.16 -8.13
C LEU A 14 -11.06 5.17 -8.31
N SER A 15 -11.25 4.25 -7.37
CA SER A 15 -12.33 3.26 -7.41
C SER A 15 -13.61 3.73 -6.70
N GLY A 16 -13.48 4.54 -5.67
CA GLY A 16 -14.59 5.08 -4.88
C GLY A 16 -14.08 5.98 -3.77
N ASN A 17 -15.02 6.69 -3.15
CA ASN A 17 -14.76 7.65 -2.07
C ASN A 17 -15.69 7.42 -0.85
N THR A 18 -16.18 6.22 -0.67
CA THR A 18 -17.04 5.87 0.46
C THR A 18 -16.22 5.49 1.68
N GLU A 19 -16.71 5.88 2.86
CA GLU A 19 -16.12 5.47 4.12
C GLU A 19 -16.26 3.95 4.33
N LEU A 20 -15.23 3.34 4.88
CA LEU A 20 -15.20 1.92 5.23
C LEU A 20 -15.64 1.79 6.70
N ILE A 21 -16.94 1.76 6.93
CA ILE A 21 -17.53 1.74 8.29
C ILE A 21 -17.81 0.33 8.80
N ASP A 22 -17.91 -0.63 7.90
CA ASP A 22 -18.13 -2.04 8.24
C ASP A 22 -17.44 -2.98 7.24
N GLY A 23 -17.36 -4.25 7.60
CA GLY A 23 -16.73 -5.26 6.73
C GLY A 23 -17.45 -5.45 5.39
N ALA A 24 -18.75 -5.19 5.32
CA ALA A 24 -19.49 -5.25 4.07
C ALA A 24 -19.13 -4.08 3.14
N ALA A 25 -18.85 -2.89 3.70
CA ALA A 25 -18.36 -1.75 2.94
C ALA A 25 -16.95 -2.03 2.40
N VAL A 26 -16.08 -2.65 3.20
CA VAL A 26 -14.74 -3.08 2.75
C VAL A 26 -14.85 -4.08 1.60
N GLU A 27 -15.71 -5.10 1.71
CA GLU A 27 -15.93 -6.08 0.63
C GLU A 27 -16.41 -5.40 -0.66
N LYS A 28 -17.37 -4.48 -0.57
CA LYS A 28 -17.86 -3.70 -1.73
C LYS A 28 -16.74 -2.86 -2.36
N ALA A 29 -15.91 -2.22 -1.54
CA ALA A 29 -14.77 -1.45 -2.01
C ALA A 29 -13.77 -2.33 -2.76
N LEU A 30 -13.41 -3.50 -2.22
CA LEU A 30 -12.54 -4.48 -2.87
C LEU A 30 -13.12 -4.93 -4.23
N TYR A 31 -14.42 -5.19 -4.31
CA TYR A 31 -15.07 -5.52 -5.58
C TYR A 31 -15.03 -4.35 -6.57
N ALA A 32 -15.30 -3.12 -6.13
CA ALA A 32 -15.24 -1.94 -6.99
C ALA A 32 -13.83 -1.74 -7.56
N MET A 33 -12.79 -1.89 -6.72
CA MET A 33 -11.39 -1.84 -7.14
C MET A 33 -11.07 -2.93 -8.16
N TRP A 34 -11.51 -4.17 -7.90
CA TRP A 34 -11.31 -5.29 -8.81
C TRP A 34 -11.97 -5.05 -10.16
N MET A 35 -13.17 -4.48 -10.19
CA MET A 35 -13.87 -4.19 -11.46
C MET A 35 -13.18 -3.10 -12.27
N LYS A 36 -12.59 -2.10 -11.62
CA LYS A 36 -11.82 -1.04 -12.27
C LYS A 36 -10.40 -1.45 -12.65
N CYS A 37 -9.91 -2.56 -12.12
CA CYS A 37 -8.58 -3.07 -12.43
C CYS A 37 -8.48 -3.48 -13.91
N PRO A 38 -7.50 -2.97 -14.66
CA PRO A 38 -7.27 -3.36 -16.06
C PRO A 38 -7.08 -4.87 -16.20
N LYS A 39 -7.70 -5.48 -17.21
CA LYS A 39 -7.69 -6.94 -17.40
C LYS A 39 -6.26 -7.51 -17.55
N GLN A 40 -5.35 -6.74 -18.13
CA GLN A 40 -3.96 -7.13 -18.35
C GLN A 40 -3.21 -7.35 -17.02
N ILE A 41 -3.52 -6.53 -15.99
CA ILE A 41 -2.85 -6.57 -14.69
C ILE A 41 -3.43 -7.66 -13.79
N ARG A 42 -4.69 -8.02 -13.96
CA ARG A 42 -5.36 -9.04 -13.12
C ARG A 42 -4.65 -10.38 -13.11
N LYS A 43 -3.94 -10.75 -14.19
CA LYS A 43 -3.18 -12.00 -14.29
C LYS A 43 -1.84 -11.97 -13.57
N LYS A 44 -1.30 -10.79 -13.30
CA LYS A 44 0.03 -10.66 -12.67
C LYS A 44 0.02 -11.22 -11.24
N SER A 45 1.04 -12.00 -10.91
CA SER A 45 1.16 -12.67 -9.60
C SER A 45 1.41 -11.70 -8.45
N GLY A 46 2.12 -10.61 -8.70
CA GLY A 46 2.47 -9.59 -7.72
C GLY A 46 1.36 -8.58 -7.40
N LEU A 47 0.16 -8.74 -8.01
CA LEU A 47 -0.96 -7.87 -7.70
C LEU A 47 -1.47 -8.12 -6.28
N THR A 48 -1.49 -7.08 -5.47
CA THR A 48 -1.74 -7.15 -4.03
C THR A 48 -2.62 -6.00 -3.58
N PHE A 49 -3.54 -6.29 -2.67
CA PHE A 49 -4.29 -5.27 -1.95
C PHE A 49 -3.52 -4.86 -0.70
N VAL A 50 -3.41 -3.58 -0.47
CA VAL A 50 -2.81 -2.98 0.74
C VAL A 50 -3.88 -2.15 1.42
N MET A 51 -4.06 -2.34 2.72
CA MET A 51 -5.05 -1.60 3.51
C MET A 51 -4.54 -1.36 4.93
N GLY A 52 -5.18 -0.45 5.67
CA GLY A 52 -4.91 -0.23 7.09
C GLY A 52 -5.41 -1.40 7.94
N TRP A 53 -4.85 -1.54 9.15
CA TRP A 53 -5.26 -2.59 10.10
C TRP A 53 -6.72 -2.52 10.47
N GLU A 54 -7.29 -1.33 10.64
CA GLU A 54 -8.70 -1.16 10.98
C GLU A 54 -9.64 -1.72 9.90
N ALA A 55 -9.37 -1.39 8.64
CA ALA A 55 -10.13 -1.93 7.53
C ALA A 55 -9.96 -3.45 7.42
N TRP A 56 -8.77 -3.96 7.76
CA TRP A 56 -8.49 -5.38 7.80
C TRP A 56 -9.29 -6.08 8.89
N ASP A 57 -9.30 -5.58 10.12
CA ASP A 57 -10.01 -6.18 11.24
C ASP A 57 -11.52 -6.25 10.98
N MET A 58 -12.10 -5.17 10.45
CA MET A 58 -13.51 -5.16 10.04
C MET A 58 -13.81 -6.20 8.95
N TYR A 59 -12.91 -6.33 7.99
CA TYR A 59 -13.03 -7.32 6.93
C TYR A 59 -12.89 -8.75 7.44
N ASP A 60 -11.91 -9.02 8.29
CA ASP A 60 -11.65 -10.35 8.87
C ASP A 60 -12.83 -10.81 9.74
N GLN A 61 -13.36 -9.93 10.59
CA GLN A 61 -14.56 -10.22 11.38
C GLN A 61 -15.75 -10.57 10.48
N TYR A 62 -15.98 -9.76 9.45
CA TYR A 62 -17.09 -9.98 8.52
C TYR A 62 -16.97 -11.30 7.74
N ILE A 63 -15.78 -11.66 7.27
CA ILE A 63 -15.51 -12.92 6.61
C ILE A 63 -15.67 -14.09 7.58
N THR A 64 -15.21 -13.95 8.83
CA THR A 64 -15.35 -14.97 9.86
C THR A 64 -16.82 -15.26 10.13
N ASP A 65 -17.64 -14.24 10.28
CA ASP A 65 -19.10 -14.39 10.50
C ASP A 65 -19.79 -15.07 9.30
N LYS A 66 -19.33 -14.78 8.10
CA LYS A 66 -19.83 -15.48 6.90
C LYS A 66 -19.35 -16.93 6.81
N MET A 67 -18.10 -17.21 7.17
CA MET A 67 -17.47 -18.53 7.01
C MET A 67 -17.89 -19.55 8.07
N VAL A 68 -18.28 -19.13 9.26
CA VAL A 68 -18.88 -20.03 10.26
C VAL A 68 -20.06 -20.82 9.68
N LYS A 69 -20.65 -20.35 8.60
CA LYS A 69 -21.71 -21.05 7.88
C LYS A 69 -21.23 -22.04 6.79
N TYR A 70 -19.96 -22.01 6.35
CA TYR A 70 -19.62 -22.62 5.06
C TYR A 70 -18.33 -23.43 4.92
N SER A 71 -17.34 -23.49 5.83
CA SER A 71 -16.19 -24.37 5.60
C SER A 71 -15.09 -24.44 6.65
N GLU A 72 -14.49 -25.62 6.76
CA GLU A 72 -13.35 -25.99 7.62
C GLU A 72 -11.97 -25.48 7.14
N ASN A 73 -11.87 -24.78 6.00
CA ASN A 73 -10.58 -24.33 5.43
C ASN A 73 -10.41 -22.79 5.44
N SER A 74 -10.77 -22.14 6.53
CA SER A 74 -10.93 -20.69 6.57
C SER A 74 -9.62 -19.86 6.66
N GLU A 75 -8.54 -20.41 7.21
CA GLU A 75 -7.34 -19.62 7.48
C GLU A 75 -6.58 -19.16 6.23
N ILE A 76 -6.53 -19.97 5.19
CA ILE A 76 -5.79 -19.65 3.95
C ILE A 76 -6.49 -18.54 3.14
N ASN A 77 -7.80 -18.40 3.26
CA ASN A 77 -8.59 -17.46 2.47
C ASN A 77 -8.70 -16.06 3.08
N ARG A 78 -8.44 -15.91 4.37
CA ARG A 78 -8.55 -14.61 5.09
C ARG A 78 -7.68 -13.53 4.45
N PHE A 79 -6.44 -13.87 4.10
CA PHE A 79 -5.49 -12.94 3.50
C PHE A 79 -5.59 -12.87 1.96
N ARG A 80 -6.70 -13.28 1.38
CA ARG A 80 -6.87 -13.28 -0.08
C ARG A 80 -8.26 -12.83 -0.51
N PHE A 81 -8.27 -11.99 -1.52
CA PHE A 81 -9.50 -11.60 -2.22
C PHE A 81 -9.34 -11.91 -3.71
N LYS A 82 -10.26 -12.68 -4.30
CA LYS A 82 -10.18 -13.14 -5.70
C LYS A 82 -8.81 -13.76 -6.06
N GLY A 83 -8.22 -14.51 -5.11
CA GLY A 83 -6.92 -15.15 -5.28
C GLY A 83 -5.71 -14.21 -5.15
N LYS A 84 -5.92 -12.92 -4.92
CA LYS A 84 -4.86 -11.93 -4.70
C LYS A 84 -4.65 -11.71 -3.21
N LYS A 85 -3.39 -11.49 -2.83
CA LYS A 85 -2.99 -11.29 -1.44
C LYS A 85 -3.51 -9.96 -0.91
N ILE A 86 -3.94 -9.95 0.35
CA ILE A 86 -4.21 -8.73 1.11
C ILE A 86 -3.10 -8.57 2.13
N ILE A 87 -2.54 -7.37 2.25
CA ILE A 87 -1.49 -7.03 3.22
C ILE A 87 -1.98 -5.86 4.05
N PRO A 88 -2.24 -6.07 5.36
CA PRO A 88 -2.46 -4.96 6.28
C PRO A 88 -1.13 -4.28 6.58
N LEU A 89 -1.08 -2.96 6.53
CA LEU A 89 0.09 -2.16 6.86
C LEU A 89 -0.25 -1.07 7.87
N VAL A 90 0.70 -0.81 8.77
CA VAL A 90 0.67 0.34 9.66
C VAL A 90 0.99 1.59 8.86
N GLY A 91 0.26 2.68 9.10
CA GLY A 91 0.49 3.95 8.42
C GLY A 91 -0.31 4.17 7.13
N VAL A 92 -1.08 3.17 6.68
CA VAL A 92 -2.11 3.42 5.65
C VAL A 92 -3.27 4.18 6.31
N PRO A 93 -3.70 5.33 5.76
CA PRO A 93 -4.82 6.08 6.32
C PRO A 93 -6.08 5.23 6.44
N GLU A 94 -6.88 5.51 7.46
CA GLU A 94 -8.22 4.93 7.61
C GLU A 94 -9.02 5.08 6.32
N HIS A 95 -9.92 4.17 6.06
CA HIS A 95 -10.78 4.18 4.87
C HIS A 95 -10.03 4.20 3.53
N THR A 96 -8.75 3.80 3.53
CA THR A 96 -7.94 3.75 2.31
C THR A 96 -7.50 2.33 1.99
N ILE A 97 -7.72 1.92 0.74
CA ILE A 97 -7.24 0.66 0.19
C ILE A 97 -6.52 0.95 -1.12
N VAL A 98 -5.38 0.34 -1.31
CA VAL A 98 -4.58 0.45 -2.53
C VAL A 98 -4.43 -0.91 -3.17
N LEU A 99 -4.71 -0.99 -4.46
CA LEU A 99 -4.46 -2.17 -5.28
C LEU A 99 -3.36 -1.84 -6.29
N GLY A 100 -2.28 -2.57 -6.24
CA GLY A 100 -1.16 -2.38 -7.15
C GLY A 100 -0.28 -3.61 -7.24
N GLN A 101 0.66 -3.58 -8.16
CA GLN A 101 1.66 -4.63 -8.28
C GLN A 101 2.84 -4.31 -7.37
N PHE A 102 2.89 -4.97 -6.24
CA PHE A 102 3.94 -4.84 -5.24
C PHE A 102 4.68 -6.16 -5.12
N SER A 103 5.86 -6.22 -5.69
CA SER A 103 6.74 -7.39 -5.67
C SER A 103 8.18 -6.94 -5.48
N THR A 104 9.05 -7.88 -5.15
CA THR A 104 10.50 -7.61 -5.03
C THR A 104 11.23 -7.65 -6.38
N GLY A 105 10.53 -7.97 -7.47
CA GLY A 105 11.11 -8.07 -8.80
C GLY A 105 11.01 -6.78 -9.61
N MET A 106 11.60 -6.79 -10.79
CA MET A 106 11.57 -5.65 -11.74
C MET A 106 10.15 -5.29 -12.20
N ASP A 107 9.19 -6.19 -12.03
CA ASP A 107 7.78 -5.96 -12.37
C ASP A 107 7.05 -5.13 -11.31
N SER A 108 7.68 -4.82 -10.18
CA SER A 108 7.09 -4.00 -9.13
C SER A 108 6.74 -2.61 -9.64
N ASN A 109 5.65 -2.08 -9.13
CA ASN A 109 5.23 -0.71 -9.42
C ASN A 109 5.77 0.31 -8.42
N LEU A 110 6.26 -0.17 -7.29
CA LEU A 110 6.89 0.64 -6.26
C LEU A 110 8.39 0.37 -6.28
N TRP A 111 9.18 1.40 -6.54
CA TRP A 111 10.63 1.33 -6.55
C TRP A 111 11.21 2.22 -5.48
N MET A 112 12.17 1.67 -4.77
CA MET A 112 12.94 2.39 -3.78
C MET A 112 14.35 2.63 -4.33
N GLY A 113 14.71 3.91 -4.47
CA GLY A 113 16.07 4.34 -4.75
C GLY A 113 16.83 4.57 -3.46
N VAL A 114 18.01 4.01 -3.34
CA VAL A 114 18.93 4.24 -2.24
C VAL A 114 20.22 4.75 -2.82
N ASP A 115 20.73 5.84 -2.28
CA ASP A 115 22.00 6.41 -2.72
C ASP A 115 23.15 5.61 -2.10
N TYR A 116 23.76 4.73 -2.93
CA TYR A 116 24.97 3.98 -2.58
C TYR A 116 26.24 4.60 -3.17
N ALA A 117 26.10 5.64 -3.99
CA ALA A 117 27.23 6.19 -4.73
C ALA A 117 28.15 6.96 -3.78
N ASN A 118 29.27 6.39 -3.46
CA ASN A 118 30.43 7.00 -2.84
C ASN A 118 30.25 7.59 -1.43
N ASP A 119 29.26 7.15 -0.68
CA ASP A 119 29.06 7.67 0.65
C ASP A 119 29.88 6.88 1.68
N THR A 120 31.18 7.12 1.69
CA THR A 120 32.08 6.77 2.81
C THR A 120 31.64 7.43 4.13
N GLU A 121 30.64 8.29 4.07
CA GLU A 121 30.06 9.02 5.19
C GLU A 121 28.75 8.44 5.73
N VAL A 122 28.25 7.33 5.19
CA VAL A 122 27.01 6.67 5.68
C VAL A 122 27.12 6.29 7.14
N LEU A 123 28.31 5.90 7.56
CA LEU A 123 28.60 5.55 8.94
C LEU A 123 29.91 6.24 9.36
N LYS A 124 29.80 7.29 10.16
CA LYS A 124 30.95 7.97 10.75
C LYS A 124 31.01 7.66 12.23
N VAL A 125 32.13 7.10 12.66
CA VAL A 125 32.48 6.90 14.07
C VAL A 125 33.72 7.71 14.34
N ASP A 126 33.61 8.69 15.22
CA ASP A 126 34.76 9.56 15.56
C ASP A 126 34.73 9.89 17.06
N ARG A 127 35.88 10.28 17.60
CA ARG A 127 35.95 10.74 18.99
C ARG A 127 35.46 12.16 19.09
N LEU A 128 34.70 12.43 20.16
CA LEU A 128 34.14 13.76 20.39
C LEU A 128 35.25 14.80 20.60
N GLN A 129 36.36 14.43 21.24
CA GLN A 129 37.58 15.21 21.44
C GLN A 129 38.77 14.27 21.49
N SER A 130 39.98 14.79 21.16
CA SER A 130 41.22 13.99 21.10
C SER A 130 41.56 13.26 22.40
N ASN A 131 41.12 13.76 23.55
CA ASN A 131 41.40 13.22 24.90
C ASN A 131 40.13 12.62 25.55
N SER A 132 39.04 12.46 24.81
CA SER A 132 37.78 11.93 25.32
C SER A 132 37.65 10.43 25.01
N GLU A 133 37.16 9.67 25.97
CA GLU A 133 36.72 8.29 25.77
C GLU A 133 35.36 8.19 25.06
N LEU A 134 34.72 9.35 24.81
CA LEU A 134 33.40 9.43 24.18
C LEU A 134 33.54 9.36 22.66
N PHE A 135 32.82 8.45 22.07
CA PHE A 135 32.66 8.31 20.62
C PHE A 135 31.31 8.84 20.22
N PHE A 136 31.24 9.55 19.08
CA PHE A 136 29.97 9.81 18.46
C PHE A 136 29.79 8.91 17.24
N PHE A 137 28.55 8.53 17.04
CA PHE A 137 28.14 7.70 15.96
C PHE A 137 27.14 8.47 15.09
N GLN A 138 27.42 8.61 13.82
CA GLN A 138 26.56 9.26 12.86
C GLN A 138 26.26 8.33 11.72
N ALA A 139 24.96 8.03 11.51
CA ALA A 139 24.49 7.32 10.32
C ALA A 139 23.63 8.28 9.47
N ARG A 140 23.89 8.34 8.19
CA ARG A 140 23.08 9.07 7.21
C ARG A 140 22.69 8.13 6.09
N MET A 141 21.43 8.18 5.70
CA MET A 141 20.92 7.43 4.57
C MET A 141 19.99 8.32 3.77
N LYS A 142 20.16 8.34 2.47
CA LYS A 142 19.23 8.98 1.54
C LYS A 142 18.45 7.88 0.84
N MET A 143 17.13 7.94 0.93
CA MET A 143 16.25 7.03 0.22
C MET A 143 15.08 7.82 -0.35
N ASP A 144 14.61 7.40 -1.49
CA ASP A 144 13.41 7.92 -2.13
C ASP A 144 12.57 6.77 -2.67
N VAL A 145 11.27 6.98 -2.72
CA VAL A 145 10.32 5.98 -3.21
C VAL A 145 9.53 6.58 -4.36
N ASN A 146 9.50 5.88 -5.47
CA ASN A 146 8.77 6.33 -6.65
C ASN A 146 7.83 5.26 -7.19
N ILE A 147 6.73 5.72 -7.78
CA ILE A 147 5.74 4.90 -8.46
C ILE A 147 6.03 4.94 -9.95
N VAL A 148 6.36 3.78 -10.52
CA VAL A 148 6.78 3.70 -11.93
C VAL A 148 5.61 3.81 -12.89
N ARG A 149 4.49 3.18 -12.55
CA ARG A 149 3.29 3.11 -13.41
C ARG A 149 2.03 3.46 -12.63
N PRO A 150 1.77 4.74 -12.39
CA PRO A 150 0.60 5.18 -11.61
C PRO A 150 -0.73 4.73 -12.22
N ALA A 151 -0.83 4.61 -13.54
CA ALA A 151 -2.03 4.14 -14.23
C ALA A 151 -2.40 2.66 -13.91
N GLU A 152 -1.49 1.90 -13.30
CA GLU A 152 -1.73 0.52 -12.85
C GLU A 152 -2.12 0.44 -11.37
N ILE A 153 -2.17 1.56 -10.67
CA ILE A 153 -2.57 1.64 -9.26
C ILE A 153 -4.03 2.06 -9.17
N ILE A 154 -4.78 1.30 -8.39
CA ILE A 154 -6.18 1.61 -8.07
C ILE A 154 -6.26 1.96 -6.60
N VAL A 155 -6.88 3.10 -6.28
CA VAL A 155 -7.03 3.58 -4.92
C VAL A 155 -8.51 3.70 -4.59
N HIS A 156 -8.88 3.28 -3.40
CA HIS A 156 -10.13 3.61 -2.75
C HIS A 156 -9.82 4.43 -1.52
N THR A 157 -10.40 5.62 -1.38
CA THR A 157 -10.20 6.47 -0.21
C THR A 157 -11.39 7.37 0.01
N ALA A 158 -11.79 7.53 1.26
CA ALA A 158 -12.82 8.49 1.65
C ALA A 158 -12.27 9.92 1.73
N TYR A 159 -10.97 10.08 1.81
CA TYR A 159 -10.34 11.39 1.86
C TYR A 159 -10.29 12.00 0.46
N ARG A 160 -11.11 13.03 0.25
CA ARG A 160 -11.03 13.85 -0.95
C ARG A 160 -9.83 14.78 -0.80
N GLN A 161 -8.77 14.55 -1.54
CA GLN A 161 -7.75 15.57 -1.72
C GLN A 161 -8.32 16.65 -2.62
N THR A 162 -8.70 17.78 -2.04
CA THR A 162 -8.85 19.00 -2.81
C THR A 162 -7.48 19.36 -3.37
N PRO A 163 -7.35 19.61 -4.69
CA PRO A 163 -6.12 20.18 -5.21
C PRO A 163 -5.88 21.49 -4.43
N SER A 164 -4.73 21.58 -3.77
CA SER A 164 -4.28 22.85 -3.23
C SER A 164 -4.01 23.75 -4.44
N ASP A 165 -4.80 24.79 -4.61
CA ASP A 165 -4.50 25.87 -5.51
C ASP A 165 -3.13 26.45 -5.14
N THR A 166 -2.16 26.23 -6.00
CA THR A 166 -0.89 26.93 -6.02
C THR A 166 -0.82 27.81 -7.25
#